data_5de19386873b93848a0eb090ba7161c4
#
_entry.id   5de19386873b93848a0eb090ba7161c4
#
_cell.length_a   1.000
_cell.length_b   1.000
_cell.length_c   1.000
_cell.angle_alpha   90.00
_cell.angle_beta   90.00
_cell.angle_gamma   90.00
#
_symmetry.space_group_name_H-M   'P 1'
#
loop_
_entity.id
_entity.type
_entity.pdbx_description
1 polymer ?
#
loop_
_entity_poly.entity_id
_entity_poly.type
_entity_poly.pdbx_seq_one_letter_code
_entity_poly.pdbx_strand_id
1 'polypeptide(L)'
;MTKAQIASMIDHTLLKAAATPQQITELCETAKALHTASVCVNPCHVALAAQLLKGSGVKVCTVIGFPLGANTTAVKAFETRDAIANGADEVDMVINIGALKSGDLALLESDIRGVVEAAAGTLVKVIIECCYLTDEEKVLACSPARLASMRAPTTSKPAPALVPAAQPCRTSA
;
A
#
# COMPACT_ATOMS: atom_id res chain seq x y z
N MET A 1 -12.80 -6.99 -21.36
CA MET A 1 -12.30 -7.64 -20.13
C MET A 1 -13.40 -8.47 -19.51
N THR A 2 -13.10 -9.69 -19.08
CA THR A 2 -14.04 -10.55 -18.35
C THR A 2 -14.12 -10.15 -16.87
N LYS A 3 -15.17 -10.60 -16.14
CA LYS A 3 -15.29 -10.38 -14.70
C LYS A 3 -14.06 -10.89 -13.93
N ALA A 4 -13.53 -12.06 -14.30
CA ALA A 4 -12.34 -12.64 -13.69
C ALA A 4 -11.08 -11.77 -13.92
N GLN A 5 -10.89 -11.24 -15.11
CA GLN A 5 -9.80 -10.32 -15.42
C GLN A 5 -9.89 -9.01 -14.62
N ILE A 6 -11.09 -8.50 -14.38
CA ILE A 6 -11.29 -7.31 -13.53
C ILE A 6 -10.99 -7.66 -12.07
N ALA A 7 -11.54 -8.76 -11.56
CA ALA A 7 -11.31 -9.18 -10.18
C ALA A 7 -9.81 -9.34 -9.86
N SER A 8 -9.04 -9.96 -10.76
CA SER A 8 -7.59 -10.17 -10.58
C SER A 8 -6.75 -8.88 -10.57
N MET A 9 -7.36 -7.71 -10.74
CA MET A 9 -6.71 -6.40 -10.62
C MET A 9 -7.17 -5.60 -9.40
N ILE A 10 -8.04 -6.17 -8.56
CA ILE A 10 -8.64 -5.49 -7.42
C ILE A 10 -7.91 -5.89 -6.13
N ASP A 11 -7.50 -4.90 -5.35
CA ASP A 11 -7.15 -5.07 -3.96
C ASP A 11 -8.43 -4.93 -3.12
N HIS A 12 -8.99 -6.06 -2.67
CA HIS A 12 -10.23 -6.08 -1.89
C HIS A 12 -9.97 -5.55 -0.48
N THR A 13 -10.51 -4.37 -0.15
CA THR A 13 -9.99 -3.52 0.92
C THR A 13 -10.95 -3.32 2.07
N LEU A 14 -10.45 -3.44 3.32
CA LEU A 14 -11.14 -3.06 4.55
C LEU A 14 -10.17 -2.38 5.53
N LEU A 15 -10.20 -1.05 5.56
CA LEU A 15 -9.31 -0.20 6.38
C LEU A 15 -10.05 0.61 7.45
N LYS A 16 -11.29 0.24 7.78
CA LYS A 16 -12.02 0.90 8.87
C LYS A 16 -11.32 0.65 10.20
N ALA A 17 -11.18 1.70 11.03
CA ALA A 17 -10.56 1.58 12.35
C ALA A 17 -11.28 0.57 13.27
N ALA A 18 -12.59 0.40 13.08
CA ALA A 18 -13.42 -0.54 13.84
C ALA A 18 -13.62 -1.90 13.14
N ALA A 19 -12.75 -2.26 12.16
CA ALA A 19 -12.83 -3.55 11.52
C ALA A 19 -12.59 -4.69 12.54
N THR A 20 -13.47 -5.68 12.51
CA THR A 20 -13.39 -6.83 13.43
C THR A 20 -12.74 -8.05 12.74
N PRO A 21 -12.17 -9.01 13.49
CA PRO A 21 -11.64 -10.25 12.93
C PRO A 21 -12.66 -11.02 12.09
N GLN A 22 -13.95 -10.99 12.45
CA GLN A 22 -15.02 -11.59 11.66
C GLN A 22 -15.15 -10.93 10.29
N GLN A 23 -15.14 -9.59 10.23
CA GLN A 23 -15.21 -8.85 8.97
C GLN A 23 -13.99 -9.09 8.08
N ILE A 24 -12.79 -9.26 8.69
CA ILE A 24 -11.58 -9.66 7.95
C ILE A 24 -11.73 -11.08 7.37
N THR A 25 -12.33 -11.99 8.12
CA THR A 25 -12.61 -13.35 7.63
C THR A 25 -13.55 -13.31 6.42
N GLU A 26 -14.66 -12.59 6.50
CA GLU A 26 -15.62 -12.40 5.41
C GLU A 26 -14.97 -11.76 4.16
N LEU A 27 -14.08 -10.77 4.38
CA LEU A 27 -13.27 -10.14 3.33
C LEU A 27 -12.41 -11.19 2.60
N CYS A 28 -11.67 -12.00 3.36
CA CYS A 28 -10.78 -13.03 2.81
C CYS A 28 -11.55 -14.12 2.05
N GLU A 29 -12.71 -14.57 2.57
CA GLU A 29 -13.56 -15.55 1.88
C GLU A 29 -14.08 -14.99 0.55
N THR A 30 -14.53 -13.73 0.55
CA THR A 30 -14.98 -13.05 -0.68
C THR A 30 -13.82 -12.94 -1.69
N ALA A 31 -12.63 -12.55 -1.24
CA ALA A 31 -11.45 -12.42 -2.08
C ALA A 31 -11.05 -13.76 -2.72
N LYS A 32 -11.10 -14.85 -1.96
CA LYS A 32 -10.85 -16.21 -2.48
C LYS A 32 -11.87 -16.61 -3.54
N ALA A 33 -13.17 -16.38 -3.27
CA ALA A 33 -14.24 -16.73 -4.20
C ALA A 33 -14.16 -15.96 -5.53
N LEU A 34 -13.71 -14.71 -5.49
CA LEU A 34 -13.59 -13.84 -6.65
C LEU A 34 -12.20 -13.87 -7.31
N HIS A 35 -11.21 -14.49 -6.69
CA HIS A 35 -9.82 -14.48 -7.11
C HIS A 35 -9.29 -13.05 -7.32
N THR A 36 -9.45 -12.18 -6.31
CA THR A 36 -8.90 -10.83 -6.35
C THR A 36 -7.36 -10.85 -6.32
N ALA A 37 -6.71 -9.75 -6.73
CA ALA A 37 -5.26 -9.63 -6.71
C ALA A 37 -4.73 -9.75 -5.27
N SER A 38 -5.35 -9.02 -4.36
CA SER A 38 -5.03 -9.03 -2.93
C SER A 38 -6.26 -8.78 -2.06
N VAL A 39 -6.07 -8.92 -0.75
CA VAL A 39 -6.83 -8.16 0.25
C VAL A 39 -5.93 -7.06 0.81
N CYS A 40 -6.52 -5.89 1.14
CA CYS A 40 -5.78 -4.83 1.82
C CYS A 40 -6.43 -4.55 3.18
N VAL A 41 -5.63 -4.69 4.25
CA VAL A 41 -6.09 -4.60 5.64
C VAL A 41 -5.16 -3.72 6.47
N ASN A 42 -5.63 -3.25 7.64
CA ASN A 42 -4.74 -2.57 8.59
C ASN A 42 -3.67 -3.54 9.14
N PRO A 43 -2.48 -3.06 9.54
CA PRO A 43 -1.35 -3.90 9.99
C PRO A 43 -1.70 -4.92 11.06
N CYS A 44 -2.57 -4.57 12.01
CA CYS A 44 -3.00 -5.48 13.09
C CYS A 44 -3.77 -6.73 12.61
N HIS A 45 -4.22 -6.76 11.36
CA HIS A 45 -4.96 -7.87 10.77
C HIS A 45 -4.13 -8.71 9.78
N VAL A 46 -2.87 -8.34 9.51
CA VAL A 46 -2.03 -9.01 8.52
C VAL A 46 -1.84 -10.50 8.83
N ALA A 47 -1.49 -10.84 10.07
CA ALA A 47 -1.27 -12.23 10.46
C ALA A 47 -2.53 -13.10 10.27
N LEU A 48 -3.71 -12.57 10.60
CA LEU A 48 -4.99 -13.24 10.38
C LEU A 48 -5.28 -13.44 8.88
N ALA A 49 -5.10 -12.39 8.08
CA ALA A 49 -5.32 -12.47 6.63
C ALA A 49 -4.35 -13.46 5.98
N ALA A 50 -3.06 -13.45 6.35
CA ALA A 50 -2.06 -14.37 5.86
C ALA A 50 -2.41 -15.84 6.17
N GLN A 51 -2.90 -16.10 7.39
CA GLN A 51 -3.38 -17.44 7.75
C GLN A 51 -4.58 -17.87 6.90
N LEU A 52 -5.58 -17.00 6.73
CA LEU A 52 -6.81 -17.29 6.00
C LEU A 52 -6.62 -17.48 4.50
N LEU A 53 -5.64 -16.76 3.92
CA LEU A 53 -5.38 -16.75 2.47
C LEU A 53 -4.29 -17.75 2.06
N LYS A 54 -3.72 -18.48 3.00
CA LYS A 54 -2.66 -19.45 2.70
C LYS A 54 -3.07 -20.44 1.62
N GLY A 55 -2.29 -20.49 0.53
CA GLY A 55 -2.54 -21.41 -0.59
C GLY A 55 -3.65 -20.99 -1.56
N SER A 56 -4.32 -19.85 -1.36
CA SER A 56 -5.40 -19.36 -2.23
C SER A 56 -4.92 -18.66 -3.50
N GLY A 57 -3.68 -18.17 -3.51
CA GLY A 57 -3.12 -17.32 -4.57
C GLY A 57 -3.48 -15.83 -4.43
N VAL A 58 -4.39 -15.45 -3.52
CA VAL A 58 -4.70 -14.05 -3.19
C VAL A 58 -3.61 -13.52 -2.26
N LYS A 59 -3.06 -12.34 -2.57
CA LYS A 59 -2.00 -11.69 -1.80
C LYS A 59 -2.55 -10.99 -0.56
N VAL A 60 -1.68 -10.83 0.45
CA VAL A 60 -1.94 -9.97 1.61
C VAL A 60 -1.22 -8.65 1.42
N CYS A 61 -1.98 -7.58 1.29
CA CYS A 61 -1.51 -6.20 1.27
C CYS A 61 -1.85 -5.51 2.59
N THR A 62 -1.00 -4.58 3.02
CA THR A 62 -1.30 -3.70 4.16
C THR A 62 -0.77 -2.30 3.93
N VAL A 63 -1.21 -1.36 4.75
CA VAL A 63 -0.85 0.06 4.64
C VAL A 63 0.29 0.43 5.60
N ILE A 64 1.10 1.42 5.20
CA ILE A 64 2.25 1.93 5.96
C ILE A 64 2.12 3.44 6.12
N GLY A 65 2.21 3.93 7.37
CA GLY A 65 2.04 5.35 7.68
C GLY A 65 0.65 5.88 7.39
N PHE A 66 -0.32 5.00 7.25
CA PHE A 66 -1.68 5.33 6.82
C PHE A 66 -2.55 5.85 7.98
N PRO A 67 -3.47 6.82 7.76
CA PRO A 67 -3.73 7.48 6.47
C PRO A 67 -2.92 8.74 6.21
N LEU A 68 -2.16 9.26 7.18
CA LEU A 68 -1.62 10.61 7.15
C LEU A 68 -0.27 10.75 6.44
N GLY A 69 0.51 9.68 6.34
CA GLY A 69 1.87 9.73 5.81
C GLY A 69 2.87 10.53 6.67
N ALA A 70 2.44 11.02 7.84
CA ALA A 70 3.17 11.97 8.69
C ALA A 70 4.09 11.32 9.74
N ASN A 71 4.20 10.00 9.71
CA ASN A 71 5.16 9.28 10.54
C ASN A 71 6.59 9.55 10.06
N THR A 72 7.57 9.43 10.97
CA THR A 72 8.98 9.48 10.56
C THR A 72 9.33 8.28 9.66
N THR A 73 10.32 8.44 8.79
CA THR A 73 10.83 7.36 7.94
C THR A 73 11.21 6.11 8.73
N ALA A 74 11.83 6.29 9.91
CA ALA A 74 12.22 5.17 10.78
C ALA A 74 11.00 4.36 11.25
N VAL A 75 9.89 5.03 11.59
CA VAL A 75 8.64 4.38 12.01
C VAL A 75 8.00 3.63 10.84
N LYS A 76 7.91 4.26 9.66
CA LYS A 76 7.40 3.59 8.44
C LYS A 76 8.24 2.36 8.06
N ALA A 77 9.57 2.48 8.15
CA ALA A 77 10.49 1.37 7.89
C ALA A 77 10.32 0.22 8.89
N PHE A 78 10.08 0.53 10.17
CA PHE A 78 9.77 -0.47 11.19
C PHE A 78 8.43 -1.16 10.90
N GLU A 79 7.37 -0.39 10.65
CA GLU A 79 6.03 -0.89 10.31
C GLU A 79 6.07 -1.81 9.08
N THR A 80 6.87 -1.45 8.07
CA THR A 80 7.07 -2.26 6.88
C THR A 80 7.68 -3.63 7.22
N ARG A 81 8.76 -3.66 8.01
CA ARG A 81 9.40 -4.92 8.42
C ARG A 81 8.48 -5.78 9.27
N ASP A 82 7.76 -5.17 10.18
CA ASP A 82 6.78 -5.87 11.04
C ASP A 82 5.64 -6.48 10.21
N ALA A 83 5.08 -5.72 9.28
CA ALA A 83 4.02 -6.19 8.40
C ALA A 83 4.47 -7.40 7.55
N ILE A 84 5.68 -7.35 6.98
CA ILE A 84 6.25 -8.45 6.18
C ILE A 84 6.52 -9.67 7.07
N ALA A 85 7.06 -9.48 8.27
CA ALA A 85 7.28 -10.58 9.22
C ALA A 85 5.96 -11.27 9.64
N ASN A 86 4.86 -10.52 9.67
CA ASN A 86 3.50 -11.03 9.92
C ASN A 86 2.81 -11.65 8.69
N GLY A 87 3.44 -11.62 7.51
CA GLY A 87 2.98 -12.30 6.31
C GLY A 87 2.38 -11.41 5.23
N ALA A 88 2.67 -10.11 5.22
CA ALA A 88 2.31 -9.25 4.10
C ALA A 88 3.15 -9.60 2.85
N ASP A 89 2.47 -9.76 1.71
CA ASP A 89 3.09 -9.95 0.39
C ASP A 89 3.37 -8.63 -0.32
N GLU A 90 2.66 -7.57 0.07
CA GLU A 90 2.73 -6.23 -0.52
C GLU A 90 2.47 -5.18 0.55
N VAL A 91 3.03 -3.97 0.39
CA VAL A 91 2.79 -2.84 1.31
C VAL A 91 2.48 -1.57 0.52
N ASP A 92 1.51 -0.80 1.03
CA ASP A 92 1.03 0.46 0.46
C ASP A 92 1.38 1.61 1.39
N MET A 93 2.47 2.33 1.12
CA MET A 93 2.90 3.45 1.95
C MET A 93 2.24 4.77 1.53
N VAL A 94 1.89 5.60 2.51
CA VAL A 94 1.49 6.99 2.25
C VAL A 94 2.73 7.89 2.28
N ILE A 95 2.88 8.77 1.27
CA ILE A 95 3.98 9.74 1.21
C ILE A 95 3.94 10.71 2.38
N ASN A 96 5.06 11.38 2.66
CA ASN A 96 5.07 12.56 3.51
C ASN A 96 4.48 13.75 2.74
N ILE A 97 3.16 13.97 2.90
CA ILE A 97 2.42 15.03 2.19
C ILE A 97 2.96 16.41 2.57
N GLY A 98 3.32 16.60 3.86
CA GLY A 98 3.89 17.86 4.34
C GLY A 98 5.22 18.20 3.67
N ALA A 99 6.10 17.22 3.47
CA ALA A 99 7.35 17.40 2.73
C ALA A 99 7.08 17.81 1.29
N LEU A 100 6.15 17.17 0.60
CA LEU A 100 5.75 17.56 -0.76
C LEU A 100 5.21 19.01 -0.81
N LYS A 101 4.30 19.37 0.12
CA LYS A 101 3.72 20.71 0.20
C LYS A 101 4.75 21.80 0.48
N SER A 102 5.80 21.51 1.23
CA SER A 102 6.90 22.44 1.51
C SER A 102 7.98 22.47 0.42
N GLY A 103 7.87 21.63 -0.60
CA GLY A 103 8.86 21.50 -1.67
C GLY A 103 10.12 20.71 -1.25
N ASP A 104 10.11 20.06 -0.09
CA ASP A 104 11.22 19.22 0.37
C ASP A 104 11.20 17.84 -0.31
N LEU A 105 11.57 17.84 -1.59
CA LEU A 105 11.62 16.62 -2.41
C LEU A 105 12.72 15.66 -1.94
N ALA A 106 13.76 16.14 -1.28
CA ALA A 106 14.82 15.30 -0.74
C ALA A 106 14.30 14.45 0.43
N LEU A 107 13.53 15.05 1.35
CA LEU A 107 12.85 14.33 2.42
C LEU A 107 11.82 13.34 1.85
N LEU A 108 11.03 13.77 0.87
CA LEU A 108 10.03 12.91 0.21
C LEU A 108 10.69 11.65 -0.39
N GLU A 109 11.77 11.83 -1.15
CA GLU A 109 12.50 10.72 -1.77
C GLU A 109 13.15 9.80 -0.72
N SER A 110 13.77 10.38 0.32
CA SER A 110 14.40 9.59 1.39
C SER A 110 13.39 8.78 2.20
N ASP A 111 12.18 9.31 2.43
CA ASP A 111 11.09 8.65 3.11
C ASP A 111 10.61 7.41 2.33
N ILE A 112 10.35 7.57 1.03
CA ILE A 112 9.96 6.46 0.16
C ILE A 112 11.09 5.42 0.09
N ARG A 113 12.33 5.86 -0.09
CA ARG A 113 13.49 4.97 -0.16
C ARG A 113 13.66 4.14 1.12
N GLY A 114 13.49 4.74 2.29
CA GLY A 114 13.59 4.04 3.56
C GLY A 114 12.57 2.91 3.70
N VAL A 115 11.37 3.08 3.17
CA VAL A 115 10.34 2.02 3.13
C VAL A 115 10.73 0.93 2.10
N VAL A 116 11.17 1.31 0.91
CA VAL A 116 11.59 0.36 -0.15
C VAL A 116 12.77 -0.49 0.32
N GLU A 117 13.75 0.09 0.97
CA GLU A 117 14.88 -0.63 1.56
C GLU A 117 14.44 -1.59 2.67
N ALA A 118 13.52 -1.14 3.54
CA ALA A 118 12.95 -1.97 4.62
C ALA A 118 12.10 -3.14 4.08
N ALA A 119 11.49 -2.96 2.92
CA ALA A 119 10.67 -3.98 2.26
C ALA A 119 11.50 -5.13 1.67
N ALA A 120 12.82 -4.97 1.50
CA ALA A 120 13.77 -6.02 1.12
C ALA A 120 13.32 -6.86 -0.10
N GLY A 121 12.73 -6.21 -1.12
CA GLY A 121 12.24 -6.86 -2.34
C GLY A 121 10.74 -7.19 -2.33
N THR A 122 10.04 -7.00 -1.23
CA THR A 122 8.56 -7.01 -1.20
C THR A 122 8.03 -5.82 -1.99
N LEU A 123 6.93 -6.00 -2.72
CA LEU A 123 6.31 -4.94 -3.51
C LEU A 123 5.86 -3.79 -2.62
N VAL A 124 6.32 -2.58 -2.97
CA VAL A 124 5.87 -1.32 -2.35
C VAL A 124 5.05 -0.54 -3.37
N LYS A 125 3.81 -0.21 -3.03
CA LYS A 125 2.99 0.76 -3.76
C LYS A 125 2.99 2.07 -2.99
N VAL A 126 2.92 3.20 -3.70
CA VAL A 126 3.04 4.53 -3.11
C VAL A 126 1.73 5.29 -3.27
N ILE A 127 1.06 5.55 -2.15
CA ILE A 127 -0.16 6.36 -2.08
C ILE A 127 0.28 7.82 -2.02
N ILE A 128 -0.02 8.59 -3.07
CA ILE A 128 0.32 10.02 -3.14
C ILE A 128 -0.76 10.93 -2.54
N GLU A 129 -1.94 10.41 -2.24
CA GLU A 129 -3.11 11.08 -1.66
C GLU A 129 -3.56 12.31 -2.46
N CYS A 130 -4.06 12.06 -3.65
CA CYS A 130 -4.41 13.08 -4.65
C CYS A 130 -5.38 14.16 -4.16
N CYS A 131 -6.22 13.88 -3.16
CA CYS A 131 -7.20 14.83 -2.66
C CYS A 131 -6.57 16.05 -1.94
N TYR A 132 -5.32 15.94 -1.49
CA TYR A 132 -4.57 17.05 -0.90
C TYR A 132 -3.71 17.81 -1.92
N LEU A 133 -3.59 17.33 -3.16
CA LEU A 133 -2.57 17.78 -4.11
C LEU A 133 -3.18 18.57 -5.28
N THR A 134 -2.48 19.61 -5.72
CA THR A 134 -2.70 20.23 -7.03
C THR A 134 -2.23 19.29 -8.15
N ASP A 135 -2.54 19.61 -9.40
CA ASP A 135 -2.12 18.78 -10.53
C ASP A 135 -0.59 18.80 -10.71
N GLU A 136 0.05 19.95 -10.45
CA GLU A 136 1.50 20.10 -10.46
C GLU A 136 2.15 19.26 -9.35
N GLU A 137 1.58 19.26 -8.14
CA GLU A 137 2.08 18.46 -7.01
C GLU A 137 1.91 16.96 -7.24
N LYS A 138 0.85 16.52 -7.92
CA LYS A 138 0.69 15.11 -8.33
C LYS A 138 1.82 14.66 -9.25
N VAL A 139 2.20 15.50 -10.21
CA VAL A 139 3.33 15.23 -11.12
C VAL A 139 4.64 15.16 -10.33
N LEU A 140 4.87 16.11 -9.41
CA LEU A 140 6.06 16.12 -8.54
C LEU A 140 6.14 14.86 -7.66
N ALA A 141 5.02 14.42 -7.08
CA ALA A 141 4.98 13.22 -6.24
C ALA A 141 5.29 11.93 -7.01
N CYS A 142 4.93 11.86 -8.29
CA CYS A 142 5.19 10.67 -9.11
C CYS A 142 6.68 10.45 -9.43
N SER A 143 7.50 11.49 -9.50
CA SER A 143 8.92 11.38 -9.84
C SER A 143 9.75 10.61 -8.78
N PRO A 144 9.71 10.96 -7.49
CA PRO A 144 10.39 10.19 -6.44
C PRO A 144 9.85 8.76 -6.28
N ALA A 145 8.52 8.58 -6.42
CA ALA A 145 7.90 7.27 -6.34
C ALA A 145 8.41 6.32 -7.44
N ARG A 146 8.60 6.81 -8.66
CA ARG A 146 9.18 6.02 -9.76
C ARG A 146 10.65 5.69 -9.51
N LEU A 147 11.45 6.65 -9.03
CA LEU A 147 12.87 6.43 -8.72
C LEU A 147 13.06 5.38 -7.63
N ALA A 148 12.23 5.39 -6.60
CA ALA A 148 12.28 4.40 -5.52
C ALA A 148 11.94 2.99 -6.03
N SER A 149 10.92 2.84 -6.87
CA SER A 149 10.53 1.56 -7.45
C SER A 149 11.56 0.99 -8.44
N MET A 150 12.34 1.84 -9.11
CA MET A 150 13.39 1.44 -10.06
C MET A 150 14.70 0.98 -9.39
N ARG A 151 14.90 1.28 -8.11
CA ARG A 151 16.11 0.93 -7.34
C ARG A 151 15.98 -0.30 -6.46
N ALA A 152 14.80 -0.91 -6.40
CA ALA A 152 14.65 -2.20 -5.73
C ALA A 152 15.49 -3.26 -6.47
N PRO A 153 16.23 -4.15 -5.78
CA PRO A 153 16.99 -5.20 -6.43
C PRO A 153 16.06 -6.06 -7.29
N THR A 154 16.35 -6.12 -8.57
CA THR A 154 15.60 -6.87 -9.57
C THR A 154 15.66 -8.37 -9.28
N THR A 155 14.67 -8.89 -8.59
CA THR A 155 14.29 -10.28 -8.75
C THR A 155 13.06 -10.32 -9.66
N SER A 156 13.31 -10.69 -10.88
CA SER A 156 12.43 -11.04 -11.98
C SER A 156 10.91 -11.09 -11.69
N LYS A 157 10.22 -9.94 -11.81
CA LYS A 157 8.87 -9.79 -12.38
C LYS A 157 8.61 -8.29 -12.60
N PRO A 158 8.06 -7.87 -13.75
CA PRO A 158 7.71 -6.47 -13.95
C PRO A 158 6.60 -6.09 -12.95
N ALA A 159 6.84 -5.00 -12.20
CA ALA A 159 5.84 -4.42 -11.34
C ALA A 159 4.60 -4.01 -12.15
N PRO A 160 3.38 -4.32 -11.70
CA PRO A 160 2.20 -3.73 -12.30
C PRO A 160 2.24 -2.21 -12.09
N ALA A 161 1.72 -1.49 -13.08
CA ALA A 161 1.74 -0.04 -13.13
C ALA A 161 1.12 0.59 -11.87
N LEU A 162 1.68 1.75 -11.47
CA LEU A 162 1.07 2.65 -10.46
C LEU A 162 -0.43 2.80 -10.72
N VAL A 163 -1.24 2.25 -9.83
CA VAL A 163 -2.68 2.51 -9.81
C VAL A 163 -2.91 3.63 -8.81
N PRO A 164 -3.40 4.82 -9.22
CA PRO A 164 -3.78 5.85 -8.28
C PRO A 164 -4.98 5.35 -7.48
N ALA A 165 -4.81 5.14 -6.18
CA ALA A 165 -5.92 4.87 -5.28
C ALA A 165 -6.77 6.14 -5.15
N ALA A 166 -7.82 6.23 -5.95
CA ALA A 166 -8.83 7.26 -5.82
C ALA A 166 -9.82 6.84 -4.72
N GLN A 167 -9.59 7.28 -3.49
CA GLN A 167 -10.66 7.33 -2.50
C GLN A 167 -11.23 8.76 -2.45
N PRO A 168 -12.57 8.92 -2.42
CA PRO A 168 -13.16 10.23 -2.29
C PRO A 168 -12.82 10.81 -0.92
N CYS A 169 -12.24 12.01 -0.93
CA CYS A 169 -12.00 12.80 0.27
C CYS A 169 -13.33 13.02 1.00
N ARG A 170 -13.53 12.39 2.16
CA ARG A 170 -14.65 12.75 3.03
C ARG A 170 -14.27 14.04 3.73
N THR A 171 -14.83 15.15 3.29
CA THR A 171 -14.87 16.37 4.07
C THR A 171 -15.65 16.09 5.35
N SER A 172 -14.96 15.97 6.48
CA SER A 172 -15.57 16.07 7.79
C SER A 172 -15.84 17.56 8.05
N ALA A 173 -17.11 17.93 8.09
CA ALA A 173 -17.57 19.19 8.68
C ALA A 173 -17.40 19.14 10.18
#